data_e095ead6031e486e931c0e3d01ce0e40
#
_entry.id   e095ead6031e486e931c0e3d01ce0e40
#
_cell.length_a   1.000
_cell.length_b   1.000
_cell.length_c   1.000
_cell.angle_alpha   90.00
_cell.angle_beta   90.00
_cell.angle_gamma   90.00
#
_symmetry.space_group_name_H-M   'P 1'
#
loop_
_entity.id
_entity.type
_entity.pdbx_description
1 polymer ?
#
loop_
_entity_poly.entity_id
_entity_poly.type
_entity_poly.pdbx_seq_one_letter_code
_entity_poly.pdbx_strand_id
1 'polypeptide(L)'
;MNHSHNGLQEYQGYYINLTHSKNRRVYIKNHLKKLGLQPHFKRFKAVNGATQKVPENSNLSSCELACYESHLGAFSRALDIDKHLHIIEDDVLICKNFKSIVKAFLARQTSQEWDIIFLGTNISLIQEIYDAIDEQSFSATNMVLADLAGWGDTYAGSHSYLVNKASIAKVARLLPSKKYDLAFDLALRYFIKTGELKGYILLPLLCIPQVTFFESTIADREIEEQHLTKEHFHLASQLFFIDADHQEVYAKLIEYLYAKHNLVTKKPINNPTLKEVVDFFMSSLVIYRKK
;
A
#
# COMPACT_ATOMS: atom_id res chain seq x y z
N MET A 1 31.06 -22.77 8.42
CA MET A 1 30.78 -21.36 8.75
C MET A 1 29.28 -21.16 8.60
N ASN A 2 28.56 -21.11 9.73
CA ASN A 2 27.09 -20.97 9.71
C ASN A 2 26.71 -19.51 9.52
N HIS A 3 26.46 -19.08 8.31
CA HIS A 3 25.76 -17.82 8.04
C HIS A 3 24.24 -18.08 8.17
N SER A 4 23.75 -18.16 9.39
CA SER A 4 22.31 -17.98 9.63
C SER A 4 22.01 -16.48 9.42
N HIS A 5 21.85 -16.06 8.17
CA HIS A 5 21.35 -14.72 7.86
C HIS A 5 19.93 -14.60 8.38
N ASN A 6 19.79 -13.89 9.47
CA ASN A 6 18.51 -13.57 10.06
C ASN A 6 17.88 -12.47 9.20
N GLY A 7 17.14 -12.85 8.14
CA GLY A 7 16.60 -11.92 7.11
C GLY A 7 15.83 -10.72 7.67
N LEU A 8 15.43 -10.75 8.95
CA LEU A 8 14.83 -9.62 9.65
C LEU A 8 15.84 -8.56 10.12
N GLN A 9 17.13 -8.90 10.18
CA GLN A 9 18.18 -7.91 10.48
C GLN A 9 18.50 -7.06 9.25
N GLU A 10 17.96 -7.41 8.07
CA GLU A 10 18.27 -6.75 6.80
C GLU A 10 17.41 -5.52 6.51
N TYR A 11 16.38 -5.21 7.30
CA TYR A 11 15.65 -3.96 7.16
C TYR A 11 15.48 -3.18 8.45
N GLN A 12 15.37 -1.86 8.31
CA GLN A 12 14.95 -0.93 9.35
C GLN A 12 13.72 -0.20 8.89
N GLY A 13 12.72 -0.12 9.76
CA GLY A 13 11.43 0.51 9.42
C GLY A 13 11.25 1.88 10.07
N TYR A 14 10.47 2.71 9.38
CA TYR A 14 9.86 3.92 9.95
C TYR A 14 8.34 3.83 9.81
N TYR A 15 7.61 4.15 10.89
CA TYR A 15 6.20 4.49 10.77
C TYR A 15 6.04 6.01 10.84
N ILE A 16 5.37 6.56 9.83
CA ILE A 16 5.11 7.99 9.70
C ILE A 16 3.86 8.33 10.53
N ASN A 17 3.98 9.29 11.46
CA ASN A 17 2.87 9.63 12.35
C ASN A 17 2.91 11.09 12.78
N LEU A 18 1.79 11.79 12.61
CA LEU A 18 1.58 13.16 13.07
C LEU A 18 1.63 13.25 14.61
N THR A 19 2.16 14.35 15.13
CA THR A 19 2.33 14.49 16.58
C THR A 19 1.01 14.52 17.34
N HIS A 20 -0.02 15.11 16.75
CA HIS A 20 -1.35 15.20 17.36
C HIS A 20 -2.18 13.91 17.16
N SER A 21 -1.85 13.04 16.19
CA SER A 21 -2.55 11.76 15.95
C SER A 21 -2.14 10.70 16.97
N LYS A 22 -2.47 10.95 18.24
CA LYS A 22 -2.09 10.08 19.38
C LYS A 22 -2.72 8.68 19.30
N ASN A 23 -4.00 8.60 18.89
CA ASN A 23 -4.72 7.32 18.78
C ASN A 23 -4.10 6.42 17.72
N ARG A 24 -3.80 6.95 16.53
CA ARG A 24 -3.09 6.23 15.47
C ARG A 24 -1.71 5.76 15.95
N ARG A 25 -0.98 6.60 16.69
CA ARG A 25 0.32 6.23 17.25
C ARG A 25 0.20 5.09 18.26
N VAL A 26 -0.80 5.07 19.12
CA VAL A 26 -1.05 3.98 20.05
C VAL A 26 -1.40 2.71 19.29
N TYR A 27 -2.28 2.82 18.30
CA TYR A 27 -2.69 1.71 17.44
C TYR A 27 -1.47 1.06 16.78
N ILE A 28 -0.69 1.80 15.99
CA ILE A 28 0.42 1.22 15.23
C ILE A 28 1.51 0.62 16.16
N LYS A 29 1.83 1.27 17.28
CA LYS A 29 2.77 0.73 18.27
C LYS A 29 2.31 -0.60 18.84
N ASN A 30 1.04 -0.71 19.21
CA ASN A 30 0.48 -1.94 19.76
C ASN A 30 0.42 -3.04 18.69
N HIS A 31 0.08 -2.67 17.46
CA HIS A 31 0.03 -3.59 16.33
C HIS A 31 1.42 -4.16 16.02
N LEU A 32 2.44 -3.30 15.89
CA LEU A 32 3.83 -3.72 15.72
C LEU A 32 4.34 -4.58 16.88
N LYS A 33 3.97 -4.25 18.13
CA LYS A 33 4.33 -5.06 19.31
C LYS A 33 3.70 -6.45 19.24
N LYS A 34 2.39 -6.54 18.90
CA LYS A 34 1.67 -7.81 18.78
C LYS A 34 2.30 -8.73 17.72
N LEU A 35 2.82 -8.17 16.63
CA LEU A 35 3.47 -8.90 15.57
C LEU A 35 4.97 -9.16 15.79
N GLY A 36 5.55 -8.69 16.91
CA GLY A 36 6.98 -8.80 17.18
C GLY A 36 7.87 -7.96 16.26
N LEU A 37 7.29 -6.91 15.63
CA LEU A 37 7.96 -6.02 14.69
C LEU A 37 8.48 -4.73 15.33
N GLN A 38 8.07 -4.42 16.56
CA GLN A 38 8.42 -3.18 17.25
C GLN A 38 9.94 -2.87 17.23
N PRO A 39 10.86 -3.83 17.41
CA PRO A 39 12.31 -3.54 17.41
C PRO A 39 12.84 -3.04 16.06
N HIS A 40 12.12 -3.32 14.96
CA HIS A 40 12.53 -2.95 13.60
C HIS A 40 12.04 -1.56 13.21
N PHE A 41 11.03 -1.00 13.91
CA PHE A 41 10.39 0.24 13.54
C PHE A 41 10.68 1.37 14.52
N LYS A 42 11.05 2.53 13.96
CA LYS A 42 11.16 3.81 14.68
C LYS A 42 10.07 4.75 14.19
N ARG A 43 9.61 5.63 15.07
CA ARG A 43 8.68 6.69 14.66
C ARG A 43 9.42 7.74 13.84
N PHE A 44 8.87 8.05 12.65
CA PHE A 44 9.16 9.31 11.97
C PHE A 44 8.06 10.32 12.31
N LYS A 45 8.43 11.47 12.86
CA LYS A 45 7.49 12.56 13.15
C LYS A 45 7.09 13.22 11.84
N ALA A 46 5.85 13.00 11.41
CA ALA A 46 5.33 13.55 10.18
C ALA A 46 5.28 15.08 10.19
N VAL A 47 5.42 15.69 9.03
CA VAL A 47 5.18 17.11 8.79
C VAL A 47 3.68 17.38 8.92
N ASN A 48 3.32 18.50 9.50
CA ASN A 48 1.91 18.88 9.70
C ASN A 48 1.43 19.75 8.52
N GLY A 49 0.45 19.27 7.77
CA GLY A 49 -0.15 20.00 6.65
C GLY A 49 -0.75 21.35 7.05
N ALA A 50 -1.31 21.47 8.27
CA ALA A 50 -1.88 22.73 8.76
C ALA A 50 -0.84 23.86 8.88
N THR A 51 0.44 23.54 8.97
CA THR A 51 1.54 24.52 9.07
C THR A 51 2.39 24.61 7.81
N GLN A 52 2.05 23.79 6.79
CA GLN A 52 2.81 23.73 5.55
C GLN A 52 2.43 24.88 4.62
N LYS A 53 3.44 25.63 4.19
CA LYS A 53 3.28 26.62 3.13
C LYS A 53 3.40 25.96 1.77
N VAL A 54 2.37 26.09 0.97
CA VAL A 54 2.35 25.56 -0.40
C VAL A 54 2.80 26.67 -1.35
N PRO A 55 3.82 26.44 -2.20
CA PRO A 55 4.19 27.39 -3.24
C PRO A 55 3.05 27.62 -4.23
N GLU A 56 2.94 28.83 -4.79
CA GLU A 56 1.88 29.19 -5.74
C GLU A 56 1.85 28.31 -7.01
N ASN A 57 3.00 27.80 -7.39
CA ASN A 57 3.14 26.90 -8.55
C ASN A 57 2.98 25.40 -8.21
N SER A 58 2.57 25.06 -7.00
CA SER A 58 2.34 23.66 -6.61
C SER A 58 0.94 23.19 -6.96
N ASN A 59 0.84 22.01 -7.52
CA ASN A 59 -0.43 21.30 -7.76
C ASN A 59 -0.96 20.56 -6.52
N LEU A 60 -0.21 20.58 -5.40
CA LEU A 60 -0.52 19.83 -4.19
C LEU A 60 -1.24 20.69 -3.16
N SER A 61 -2.13 20.07 -2.41
CA SER A 61 -2.63 20.63 -1.16
C SER A 61 -1.54 20.64 -0.08
N SER A 62 -1.75 21.43 0.98
CA SER A 62 -0.81 21.47 2.11
C SER A 62 -0.63 20.11 2.80
N CYS A 63 -1.68 19.28 2.83
CA CYS A 63 -1.62 17.94 3.40
C CYS A 63 -0.84 16.97 2.51
N GLU A 64 -1.03 17.01 1.19
CA GLU A 64 -0.26 16.20 0.24
C GLU A 64 1.22 16.57 0.25
N LEU A 65 1.53 17.88 0.26
CA LEU A 65 2.91 18.34 0.36
C LEU A 65 3.56 17.92 1.69
N ALA A 66 2.82 18.00 2.80
CA ALA A 66 3.30 17.55 4.11
C ALA A 66 3.53 16.03 4.15
N CYS A 67 2.67 15.25 3.49
CA CYS A 67 2.87 13.81 3.31
C CYS A 67 4.16 13.55 2.52
N TYR A 68 4.34 14.23 1.40
CA TYR A 68 5.56 14.15 0.57
C TYR A 68 6.82 14.45 1.38
N GLU A 69 6.84 15.55 2.10
CA GLU A 69 7.95 15.97 2.98
C GLU A 69 8.23 14.95 4.07
N SER A 70 7.19 14.30 4.60
CA SER A 70 7.34 13.28 5.62
C SER A 70 8.07 12.06 5.09
N HIS A 71 7.73 11.60 3.89
CA HIS A 71 8.42 10.50 3.22
C HIS A 71 9.86 10.89 2.86
N LEU A 72 10.08 12.07 2.26
CA LEU A 72 11.44 12.57 1.99
C LEU A 72 12.30 12.63 3.24
N GLY A 73 11.76 13.12 4.34
CA GLY A 73 12.45 13.18 5.62
C GLY A 73 12.82 11.79 6.16
N ALA A 74 11.96 10.78 5.95
CA ALA A 74 12.26 9.40 6.30
C ALA A 74 13.39 8.83 5.44
N PHE A 75 13.42 9.11 4.13
CA PHE A 75 14.53 8.76 3.23
C PHE A 75 15.84 9.42 3.66
N SER A 76 15.82 10.73 3.97
CA SER A 76 17.00 11.47 4.41
C SER A 76 17.64 10.86 5.67
N ARG A 77 16.82 10.34 6.61
CA ARG A 77 17.32 9.64 7.80
C ARG A 77 17.83 8.24 7.52
N ALA A 78 17.52 7.69 6.36
CA ALA A 78 17.88 6.33 5.97
C ALA A 78 19.14 6.27 5.09
N LEU A 79 19.72 7.40 4.67
CA LEU A 79 20.85 7.43 3.75
C LEU A 79 22.08 6.66 4.27
N ASP A 80 22.31 6.67 5.58
CA ASP A 80 23.45 5.99 6.22
C ASP A 80 23.11 4.58 6.73
N ILE A 81 21.93 4.05 6.39
CA ILE A 81 21.49 2.74 6.85
C ILE A 81 21.95 1.66 5.89
N ASP A 82 22.80 0.74 6.34
CA ASP A 82 23.20 -0.46 5.56
C ASP A 82 22.17 -1.59 5.71
N LYS A 83 20.89 -1.26 5.49
CA LYS A 83 19.73 -2.17 5.53
C LYS A 83 18.69 -1.70 4.54
N HIS A 84 17.82 -2.61 4.10
CA HIS A 84 16.62 -2.20 3.37
C HIS A 84 15.78 -1.26 4.23
N LEU A 85 15.17 -0.25 3.60
CA LEU A 85 14.28 0.68 4.28
C LEU A 85 12.83 0.21 4.14
N HIS A 86 12.11 0.09 5.26
CA HIS A 86 10.67 -0.19 5.26
C HIS A 86 9.92 1.02 5.79
N ILE A 87 9.06 1.62 4.99
CA ILE A 87 8.21 2.73 5.42
C ILE A 87 6.76 2.26 5.46
N ILE A 88 6.07 2.61 6.55
CA ILE A 88 4.64 2.36 6.75
C ILE A 88 3.94 3.63 7.23
N GLU A 89 2.67 3.77 6.91
CA GLU A 89 1.79 4.78 7.49
C GLU A 89 1.25 4.31 8.86
N ASP A 90 0.70 5.22 9.65
CA ASP A 90 0.30 4.93 11.04
C ASP A 90 -1.09 4.29 11.19
N ASP A 91 -1.78 4.08 10.06
CA ASP A 91 -3.12 3.48 9.96
C ASP A 91 -3.14 2.15 9.18
N VAL A 92 -2.02 1.49 9.03
CA VAL A 92 -1.97 0.22 8.31
C VAL A 92 -2.36 -0.97 9.20
N LEU A 93 -3.11 -1.88 8.62
CA LEU A 93 -3.27 -3.25 9.11
C LEU A 93 -2.20 -4.11 8.44
N ILE A 94 -1.38 -4.78 9.24
CA ILE A 94 -0.29 -5.66 8.80
C ILE A 94 -0.73 -7.11 9.06
N CYS A 95 -0.48 -8.01 8.13
CA CYS A 95 -0.88 -9.42 8.24
C CYS A 95 -0.20 -10.16 9.41
N LYS A 96 -0.85 -11.22 9.91
CA LYS A 96 -0.39 -11.98 11.09
C LYS A 96 0.99 -12.60 10.88
N ASN A 97 1.26 -13.12 9.68
CA ASN A 97 2.49 -13.83 9.34
C ASN A 97 3.55 -12.96 8.66
N PHE A 98 3.41 -11.63 8.72
CA PHE A 98 4.28 -10.65 8.06
C PHE A 98 5.77 -10.96 8.25
N LYS A 99 6.17 -11.20 9.50
CA LYS A 99 7.58 -11.45 9.85
C LYS A 99 8.20 -12.62 9.10
N SER A 100 7.49 -13.76 9.05
CA SER A 100 7.97 -14.98 8.37
C SER A 100 7.95 -14.82 6.86
N ILE A 101 6.92 -14.17 6.32
CA ILE A 101 6.76 -13.94 4.88
C ILE A 101 7.88 -13.03 4.36
N VAL A 102 8.07 -11.85 4.97
CA VAL A 102 9.12 -10.91 4.54
C VAL A 102 10.52 -11.50 4.69
N LYS A 103 10.76 -12.27 5.76
CA LYS A 103 12.02 -13.00 5.92
C LYS A 103 12.27 -13.99 4.78
N ALA A 104 11.29 -14.82 4.46
CA ALA A 104 11.39 -15.80 3.39
C ALA A 104 11.53 -15.14 2.02
N PHE A 105 10.81 -14.04 1.81
CA PHE A 105 10.89 -13.24 0.59
C PHE A 105 12.30 -12.65 0.40
N LEU A 106 12.82 -11.89 1.36
CA LEU A 106 14.14 -11.27 1.27
C LEU A 106 15.27 -12.30 1.11
N ALA A 107 15.14 -13.48 1.72
CA ALA A 107 16.11 -14.57 1.56
C ALA A 107 16.17 -15.14 0.13
N ARG A 108 15.07 -15.00 -0.65
CA ARG A 108 15.00 -15.48 -2.06
C ARG A 108 15.42 -14.39 -3.06
N GLN A 109 15.42 -13.11 -2.69
CA GLN A 109 15.69 -11.97 -3.57
C GLN A 109 17.21 -11.71 -3.75
N THR A 110 17.99 -12.75 -3.99
CA THR A 110 19.46 -12.61 -4.15
C THR A 110 19.90 -12.20 -5.55
N SER A 111 19.04 -12.37 -6.56
CA SER A 111 19.41 -12.15 -7.98
C SER A 111 18.52 -11.13 -8.70
N GLN A 112 17.33 -10.81 -8.20
CA GLN A 112 16.45 -9.86 -8.85
C GLN A 112 16.79 -8.42 -8.43
N GLU A 113 17.05 -7.58 -9.41
CA GLU A 113 17.26 -6.15 -9.17
C GLU A 113 15.91 -5.45 -8.95
N TRP A 114 15.73 -4.83 -7.81
CA TRP A 114 14.58 -4.02 -7.49
C TRP A 114 15.00 -2.75 -6.73
N ASP A 115 14.29 -1.67 -6.93
CA ASP A 115 14.46 -0.41 -6.19
C ASP A 115 13.43 -0.29 -5.06
N ILE A 116 12.16 -0.62 -5.37
CA ILE A 116 11.04 -0.50 -4.43
C ILE A 116 10.06 -1.65 -4.61
N ILE A 117 9.51 -2.15 -3.49
CA ILE A 117 8.47 -3.18 -3.47
C ILE A 117 7.33 -2.70 -2.58
N PHE A 118 6.14 -2.56 -3.15
CA PHE A 118 4.94 -2.25 -2.40
C PHE A 118 4.42 -3.52 -1.72
N LEU A 119 4.19 -3.42 -0.41
CA LEU A 119 3.59 -4.45 0.43
C LEU A 119 2.12 -4.13 0.75
N GLY A 120 1.73 -2.87 0.50
CA GLY A 120 0.38 -2.36 0.65
C GLY A 120 0.20 -1.09 -0.17
N THR A 121 -0.74 -1.12 -1.11
CA THR A 121 -1.14 -0.02 -1.99
C THR A 121 -2.59 -0.22 -2.42
N ASN A 122 -3.23 0.82 -2.91
CA ASN A 122 -4.55 0.71 -3.54
C ASN A 122 -4.38 0.24 -4.99
N ILE A 123 -5.22 -0.67 -5.42
CA ILE A 123 -5.18 -1.29 -6.75
C ILE A 123 -6.56 -1.27 -7.40
N SER A 124 -6.60 -1.10 -8.74
CA SER A 124 -7.84 -1.11 -9.53
C SER A 124 -7.89 -2.20 -10.58
N LEU A 125 -6.79 -2.89 -10.89
CA LEU A 125 -6.71 -4.01 -11.84
C LEU A 125 -7.10 -5.33 -11.16
N ILE A 126 -8.38 -5.48 -10.82
CA ILE A 126 -8.87 -6.61 -10.00
C ILE A 126 -8.77 -7.92 -10.77
N GLN A 127 -9.19 -7.94 -12.04
CA GLN A 127 -9.17 -9.15 -12.84
C GLN A 127 -7.74 -9.57 -13.19
N GLU A 128 -6.91 -8.62 -13.60
CA GLU A 128 -5.52 -8.88 -13.96
C GLU A 128 -4.70 -9.38 -12.77
N ILE A 129 -4.99 -8.87 -11.57
CA ILE A 129 -4.35 -9.36 -10.34
C ILE A 129 -4.85 -10.75 -10.02
N TYR A 130 -6.16 -10.98 -10.11
CA TYR A 130 -6.73 -12.31 -9.89
C TYR A 130 -6.12 -13.34 -10.85
N ASP A 131 -6.01 -13.02 -12.12
CA ASP A 131 -5.41 -13.90 -13.14
C ASP A 131 -3.91 -14.15 -12.90
N ALA A 132 -3.20 -13.17 -12.33
CA ALA A 132 -1.79 -13.30 -11.96
C ALA A 132 -1.56 -14.13 -10.69
N ILE A 133 -2.57 -14.18 -9.80
CA ILE A 133 -2.54 -14.97 -8.58
C ILE A 133 -3.33 -16.27 -8.86
N ASP A 134 -2.62 -17.38 -9.10
CA ASP A 134 -3.28 -18.69 -9.14
C ASP A 134 -4.05 -18.90 -7.83
N GLU A 135 -5.36 -19.19 -7.92
CA GLU A 135 -6.26 -19.36 -6.78
C GLU A 135 -5.76 -20.41 -5.76
N GLN A 136 -5.05 -21.45 -6.25
CA GLN A 136 -4.41 -22.46 -5.42
C GLN A 136 -3.14 -21.95 -4.73
N SER A 137 -2.58 -20.84 -5.21
CA SER A 137 -1.34 -20.21 -4.74
C SER A 137 -1.54 -19.06 -3.77
N PHE A 138 -2.79 -18.68 -3.45
CA PHE A 138 -3.11 -17.60 -2.52
C PHE A 138 -2.78 -17.99 -1.07
N SER A 139 -1.48 -18.09 -0.79
CA SER A 139 -0.97 -18.52 0.51
C SER A 139 0.34 -17.79 0.86
N ALA A 140 0.67 -17.78 2.15
CA ALA A 140 1.92 -17.21 2.65
C ALA A 140 3.20 -17.85 2.05
N THR A 141 3.08 -18.98 1.37
CA THR A 141 4.21 -19.71 0.74
C THR A 141 4.40 -19.37 -0.73
N ASN A 142 3.37 -18.89 -1.41
CA ASN A 142 3.36 -18.64 -2.85
C ASN A 142 3.09 -17.17 -3.15
N MET A 143 4.06 -16.31 -2.78
CA MET A 143 4.00 -14.89 -3.07
C MET A 143 4.40 -14.62 -4.52
N VAL A 144 3.64 -13.77 -5.21
CA VAL A 144 3.94 -13.29 -6.56
C VAL A 144 4.54 -11.88 -6.47
N LEU A 145 5.65 -11.67 -7.15
CA LEU A 145 6.25 -10.35 -7.31
C LEU A 145 5.93 -9.84 -8.71
N ALA A 146 4.94 -8.95 -8.82
CA ALA A 146 4.50 -8.39 -10.09
C ALA A 146 5.22 -7.07 -10.39
N ASP A 147 5.70 -6.93 -11.64
CA ASP A 147 6.35 -5.70 -12.13
C ASP A 147 5.30 -4.62 -12.38
N LEU A 148 5.50 -3.44 -11.82
CA LEU A 148 4.58 -2.31 -11.92
C LEU A 148 4.81 -1.41 -13.15
N ALA A 149 5.87 -1.62 -13.94
CA ALA A 149 6.19 -0.77 -15.07
C ALA A 149 5.06 -0.69 -16.11
N GLY A 150 4.34 -1.81 -16.31
CA GLY A 150 3.21 -1.91 -17.23
C GLY A 150 1.83 -1.52 -16.66
N TRP A 151 1.73 -1.23 -15.35
CA TRP A 151 0.42 -1.04 -14.70
C TRP A 151 -0.18 0.36 -14.90
N GLY A 152 0.57 1.32 -15.45
CA GLY A 152 0.07 2.67 -15.74
C GLY A 152 -0.47 3.38 -14.50
N ASP A 153 -1.73 3.84 -14.58
CA ASP A 153 -2.38 4.64 -13.53
C ASP A 153 -3.34 3.82 -12.65
N THR A 154 -3.12 2.51 -12.53
CA THR A 154 -4.05 1.57 -11.90
C THR A 154 -3.74 1.25 -10.44
N TYR A 155 -2.70 1.85 -9.88
CA TYR A 155 -2.37 1.75 -8.46
C TYR A 155 -1.98 3.11 -7.88
N ALA A 156 -2.25 3.31 -6.60
CA ALA A 156 -1.91 4.52 -5.85
C ALA A 156 -1.85 4.22 -4.34
N GLY A 157 -1.21 5.12 -3.59
CA GLY A 157 -1.03 4.97 -2.14
C GLY A 157 0.30 4.33 -1.76
N SER A 158 0.85 4.82 -0.66
CA SER A 158 2.18 4.44 -0.14
C SER A 158 2.08 3.87 1.27
N HIS A 159 1.03 3.08 1.53
CA HIS A 159 0.72 2.61 2.87
C HIS A 159 1.82 1.76 3.50
N SER A 160 2.50 0.94 2.67
CA SER A 160 3.63 0.12 3.11
C SER A 160 4.50 -0.28 1.93
N TYR A 161 5.79 0.02 2.00
CA TYR A 161 6.75 -0.35 0.95
C TYR A 161 8.16 -0.54 1.48
N LEU A 162 8.89 -1.46 0.83
CA LEU A 162 10.31 -1.71 1.03
C LEU A 162 11.12 -0.97 -0.04
N VAL A 163 12.27 -0.41 0.34
CA VAL A 163 13.26 0.16 -0.58
C VAL A 163 14.57 -0.60 -0.42
N ASN A 164 15.13 -1.02 -1.55
CA ASN A 164 16.42 -1.69 -1.54
C ASN A 164 17.50 -0.77 -0.94
N LYS A 165 18.34 -1.31 -0.06
CA LYS A 165 19.41 -0.54 0.56
C LYS A 165 20.32 0.14 -0.48
N ALA A 166 20.61 -0.53 -1.60
CA ALA A 166 21.39 0.03 -2.70
C ALA A 166 20.67 1.18 -3.45
N SER A 167 19.36 1.30 -3.29
CA SER A 167 18.53 2.26 -4.02
C SER A 167 18.02 3.42 -3.15
N ILE A 168 18.26 3.42 -1.84
CA ILE A 168 17.79 4.48 -0.94
C ILE A 168 18.27 5.86 -1.43
N ALA A 169 19.56 6.01 -1.73
CA ALA A 169 20.12 7.25 -2.22
C ALA A 169 19.57 7.64 -3.61
N LYS A 170 19.33 6.67 -4.49
CA LYS A 170 18.73 6.87 -5.82
C LYS A 170 17.33 7.44 -5.69
N VAL A 171 16.47 6.82 -4.88
CA VAL A 171 15.07 7.26 -4.64
C VAL A 171 15.06 8.65 -3.99
N ALA A 172 15.88 8.88 -2.95
CA ALA A 172 15.98 10.17 -2.28
C ALA A 172 16.40 11.30 -3.21
N ARG A 173 17.23 11.02 -4.23
CA ARG A 173 17.65 12.00 -5.25
C ARG A 173 16.57 12.31 -6.28
N LEU A 174 15.78 11.32 -6.68
CA LEU A 174 14.74 11.48 -7.71
C LEU A 174 13.53 12.26 -7.18
N LEU A 175 13.06 11.92 -6.00
CA LEU A 175 11.82 12.45 -5.42
C LEU A 175 11.73 13.99 -5.41
N PRO A 176 12.76 14.77 -5.02
CA PRO A 176 12.66 16.23 -4.99
C PRO A 176 12.23 16.88 -6.31
N SER A 177 12.50 16.24 -7.45
CA SER A 177 12.15 16.79 -8.77
C SER A 177 10.65 16.80 -9.08
N LYS A 178 9.82 16.05 -8.32
CA LYS A 178 8.37 15.98 -8.48
C LYS A 178 7.58 16.48 -7.27
N LYS A 179 8.27 17.02 -6.27
CA LYS A 179 7.70 17.40 -4.97
C LYS A 179 6.54 18.38 -5.04
N TYR A 180 6.48 19.26 -6.03
CA TYR A 180 5.42 20.26 -6.19
C TYR A 180 4.40 19.91 -7.26
N ASP A 181 4.68 18.89 -8.07
CA ASP A 181 3.88 18.50 -9.23
C ASP A 181 2.92 17.35 -8.90
N LEU A 182 3.40 16.36 -8.15
CA LEU A 182 2.72 15.10 -7.91
C LEU A 182 2.67 14.74 -6.43
N ALA A 183 1.59 14.12 -5.97
CA ALA A 183 1.55 13.46 -4.68
C ALA A 183 2.67 12.40 -4.58
N PHE A 184 3.09 12.05 -3.36
CA PHE A 184 4.26 11.20 -3.13
C PHE A 184 4.17 9.84 -3.84
N ASP A 185 3.05 9.17 -3.72
CA ASP A 185 2.76 7.88 -4.35
C ASP A 185 2.73 7.99 -5.89
N LEU A 186 2.15 9.07 -6.41
CA LEU A 186 2.13 9.36 -7.86
C LEU A 186 3.53 9.69 -8.39
N ALA A 187 4.39 10.31 -7.60
CA ALA A 187 5.78 10.54 -7.97
C ALA A 187 6.56 9.22 -8.06
N LEU A 188 6.38 8.31 -7.11
CA LEU A 188 6.96 6.96 -7.18
C LEU A 188 6.48 6.23 -8.44
N ARG A 189 5.17 6.26 -8.70
CA ARG A 189 4.56 5.68 -9.90
C ARG A 189 5.15 6.27 -11.19
N TYR A 190 5.32 7.59 -11.24
CA TYR A 190 5.95 8.27 -12.37
C TYR A 190 7.35 7.70 -12.65
N PHE A 191 8.22 7.61 -11.65
CA PHE A 191 9.59 7.08 -11.82
C PHE A 191 9.62 5.59 -12.18
N ILE A 192 8.65 4.82 -11.75
CA ILE A 192 8.51 3.41 -12.16
C ILE A 192 8.08 3.33 -13.62
N LYS A 193 7.05 4.11 -14.02
CA LYS A 193 6.53 4.17 -15.40
C LYS A 193 7.58 4.65 -16.41
N THR A 194 8.45 5.57 -16.01
CA THR A 194 9.55 6.08 -16.86
C THR A 194 10.80 5.19 -16.86
N GLY A 195 10.81 4.12 -16.07
CA GLY A 195 11.94 3.18 -15.98
C GLY A 195 13.11 3.69 -15.13
N GLU A 196 12.95 4.83 -14.44
CA GLU A 196 13.97 5.36 -13.54
C GLU A 196 14.04 4.56 -12.24
N LEU A 197 12.93 3.92 -11.83
CA LEU A 197 12.87 2.98 -10.71
C LEU A 197 12.35 1.62 -11.18
N LYS A 198 12.94 0.54 -10.65
CA LYS A 198 12.41 -0.82 -10.77
C LYS A 198 11.43 -1.06 -9.62
N GLY A 199 10.14 -0.94 -9.89
CA GLY A 199 9.07 -1.04 -8.91
C GLY A 199 8.26 -2.31 -9.04
N TYR A 200 7.97 -2.95 -7.92
CA TYR A 200 7.20 -4.19 -7.86
C TYR A 200 6.11 -4.09 -6.80
N ILE A 201 5.12 -4.95 -6.90
CA ILE A 201 4.14 -5.21 -5.85
C ILE A 201 4.22 -6.68 -5.43
N LEU A 202 4.16 -6.92 -4.13
CA LEU A 202 4.11 -8.26 -3.58
C LEU A 202 2.65 -8.65 -3.34
N LEU A 203 2.20 -9.74 -3.96
CA LEU A 203 0.84 -10.26 -3.89
C LEU A 203 0.83 -11.67 -3.29
N PRO A 204 -0.17 -12.00 -2.46
CA PRO A 204 -1.20 -11.11 -1.92
C PRO A 204 -0.61 -9.99 -1.07
N LEU A 205 -1.38 -8.89 -0.88
CA LEU A 205 -0.94 -7.74 -0.08
C LEU A 205 -0.68 -8.14 1.37
N LEU A 206 0.42 -7.67 1.94
CA LEU A 206 0.77 -7.90 3.34
C LEU A 206 0.26 -6.79 4.27
N CYS A 207 -0.10 -5.64 3.69
CA CYS A 207 -0.58 -4.47 4.41
C CYS A 207 -1.74 -3.83 3.65
N ILE A 208 -2.73 -3.33 4.39
CA ILE A 208 -3.84 -2.53 3.85
C ILE A 208 -4.13 -1.36 4.79
N PRO A 209 -4.75 -0.26 4.33
CA PRO A 209 -5.17 0.82 5.23
C PRO A 209 -6.31 0.37 6.14
N GLN A 210 -6.28 0.82 7.40
CA GLN A 210 -7.30 0.52 8.41
C GLN A 210 -8.36 1.64 8.45
N VAL A 211 -9.12 1.76 7.36
CA VAL A 211 -10.08 2.86 7.18
C VAL A 211 -11.31 2.79 8.09
N THR A 212 -11.63 1.62 8.66
CA THR A 212 -12.77 1.48 9.57
C THR A 212 -12.59 2.23 10.90
N PHE A 213 -11.36 2.51 11.30
CA PHE A 213 -11.04 3.20 12.55
C PHE A 213 -10.50 4.60 12.38
N PHE A 214 -10.04 4.95 11.17
CA PHE A 214 -9.35 6.21 10.94
C PHE A 214 -9.77 6.85 9.62
N GLU A 215 -10.27 8.08 9.69
CA GLU A 215 -10.48 8.89 8.50
C GLU A 215 -9.14 9.32 7.89
N SER A 216 -9.10 9.48 6.58
CA SER A 216 -7.93 10.03 5.90
C SER A 216 -7.67 11.47 6.38
N THR A 217 -6.42 11.80 6.62
CA THR A 217 -6.00 13.17 6.93
C THR A 217 -5.70 13.99 5.68
N ILE A 218 -5.74 13.38 4.52
CA ILE A 218 -5.60 14.02 3.20
C ILE A 218 -7.01 14.16 2.63
N ALA A 219 -7.41 15.37 2.27
CA ALA A 219 -8.70 15.62 1.63
C ALA A 219 -8.80 14.81 0.34
N ASP A 220 -9.98 14.23 0.11
CA ASP A 220 -10.25 13.51 -1.12
C ASP A 220 -10.17 14.50 -2.29
N ARG A 221 -9.26 14.27 -3.23
CA ARG A 221 -9.45 14.78 -4.58
C ARG A 221 -10.56 13.95 -5.18
N GLU A 222 -11.61 14.58 -5.66
CA GLU A 222 -12.58 13.94 -6.53
C GLU A 222 -11.79 13.44 -7.75
N ILE A 223 -11.60 12.13 -7.85
CA ILE A 223 -11.06 11.50 -9.06
C ILE A 223 -12.26 11.39 -10.01
N GLU A 224 -12.66 12.54 -10.57
CA GLU A 224 -13.83 12.63 -11.48
C GLU A 224 -13.71 11.76 -12.73
N GLU A 225 -12.50 11.42 -13.14
CA GLU A 225 -12.27 10.70 -14.41
C GLU A 225 -12.40 9.17 -14.33
N GLN A 226 -12.33 8.62 -13.14
CA GLN A 226 -12.57 7.18 -12.95
C GLN A 226 -13.78 7.02 -12.03
N HIS A 227 -14.87 6.50 -12.55
CA HIS A 227 -16.13 6.19 -11.83
C HIS A 227 -15.95 5.22 -10.63
N LEU A 228 -14.72 5.04 -10.15
CA LEU A 228 -14.35 4.25 -9.00
C LEU A 228 -14.18 5.16 -7.80
N THR A 229 -14.96 4.94 -6.76
CA THR A 229 -14.85 5.67 -5.51
C THR A 229 -13.69 5.10 -4.68
N LYS A 230 -13.28 5.85 -3.66
CA LYS A 230 -12.30 5.42 -2.66
C LYS A 230 -12.67 4.08 -2.00
N GLU A 231 -13.97 3.84 -1.80
CA GLU A 231 -14.49 2.60 -1.26
C GLU A 231 -14.20 1.40 -2.17
N HIS A 232 -14.29 1.56 -3.49
CA HIS A 232 -13.92 0.50 -4.44
C HIS A 232 -12.45 0.12 -4.32
N PHE A 233 -11.54 1.10 -4.30
CA PHE A 233 -10.11 0.85 -4.13
C PHE A 233 -9.81 0.16 -2.81
N HIS A 234 -10.52 0.56 -1.76
CA HIS A 234 -10.36 -0.04 -0.45
C HIS A 234 -10.87 -1.48 -0.41
N LEU A 235 -12.05 -1.75 -0.96
CA LEU A 235 -12.60 -3.12 -1.06
C LEU A 235 -11.71 -4.01 -1.93
N ALA A 236 -11.17 -3.48 -3.05
CA ALA A 236 -10.22 -4.20 -3.89
C ALA A 236 -8.93 -4.56 -3.12
N SER A 237 -8.39 -3.63 -2.34
CA SER A 237 -7.21 -3.89 -1.51
C SER A 237 -7.50 -4.93 -0.41
N GLN A 238 -8.70 -4.89 0.20
CA GLN A 238 -9.13 -5.90 1.16
C GLN A 238 -9.26 -7.28 0.51
N LEU A 239 -9.77 -7.36 -0.71
CA LEU A 239 -9.93 -8.61 -1.44
C LEU A 239 -8.61 -9.35 -1.63
N PHE A 240 -7.53 -8.61 -1.90
CA PHE A 240 -6.20 -9.16 -2.13
C PHE A 240 -5.28 -9.13 -0.90
N PHE A 241 -5.81 -8.83 0.28
CA PHE A 241 -5.08 -8.94 1.53
C PHE A 241 -4.94 -10.39 1.95
N ILE A 242 -3.74 -10.81 2.34
CA ILE A 242 -3.43 -12.22 2.64
C ILE A 242 -4.27 -12.82 3.78
N ASP A 243 -4.66 -11.99 4.76
CA ASP A 243 -5.54 -12.39 5.87
C ASP A 243 -7.01 -12.01 5.60
N ALA A 244 -7.42 -11.81 4.33
CA ALA A 244 -8.78 -11.43 3.98
C ALA A 244 -9.81 -12.48 4.42
N ASP A 245 -10.90 -12.00 5.00
CA ASP A 245 -12.14 -12.77 5.11
C ASP A 245 -13.01 -12.43 3.90
N HIS A 246 -13.01 -13.31 2.90
CA HIS A 246 -13.74 -13.09 1.65
C HIS A 246 -15.26 -12.98 1.88
N GLN A 247 -15.82 -13.66 2.89
CA GLN A 247 -17.22 -13.52 3.28
C GLN A 247 -17.52 -12.10 3.77
N GLU A 248 -16.65 -11.53 4.61
CA GLU A 248 -16.78 -10.16 5.10
C GLU A 248 -16.62 -9.14 3.98
N VAL A 249 -15.64 -9.32 3.09
CA VAL A 249 -15.42 -8.43 1.93
C VAL A 249 -16.62 -8.47 0.99
N TYR A 250 -17.17 -9.66 0.72
CA TYR A 250 -18.36 -9.83 -0.10
C TYR A 250 -19.60 -9.16 0.50
N ALA A 251 -19.80 -9.31 1.81
CA ALA A 251 -20.91 -8.65 2.50
C ALA A 251 -20.83 -7.13 2.42
N LYS A 252 -19.64 -6.55 2.65
CA LYS A 252 -19.38 -5.11 2.51
C LYS A 252 -19.60 -4.61 1.08
N LEU A 253 -19.20 -5.40 0.08
CA LEU A 253 -19.42 -5.04 -1.32
C LEU A 253 -20.91 -5.01 -1.67
N ILE A 254 -21.68 -5.99 -1.22
CA ILE A 254 -23.14 -6.00 -1.40
C ILE A 254 -23.77 -4.78 -0.72
N GLU A 255 -23.42 -4.50 0.53
CA GLU A 255 -23.92 -3.35 1.30
C GLU A 255 -23.60 -2.03 0.60
N TYR A 256 -22.39 -1.86 0.12
CA TYR A 256 -21.96 -0.69 -0.63
C TYR A 256 -22.79 -0.50 -1.92
N LEU A 257 -22.96 -1.56 -2.72
CA LEU A 257 -23.73 -1.52 -3.97
C LEU A 257 -25.22 -1.24 -3.72
N TYR A 258 -25.76 -1.79 -2.63
CA TYR A 258 -27.14 -1.51 -2.21
C TYR A 258 -27.33 -0.03 -1.84
N ALA A 259 -26.46 0.48 -0.96
CA ALA A 259 -26.56 1.85 -0.45
C ALA A 259 -26.41 2.90 -1.57
N LYS A 260 -25.50 2.68 -2.53
CA LYS A 260 -25.21 3.66 -3.60
C LYS A 260 -26.09 3.51 -4.86
N HIS A 261 -26.52 2.30 -5.18
CA HIS A 261 -27.06 2.02 -6.52
C HIS A 261 -28.44 1.35 -6.52
N ASN A 262 -29.01 1.05 -5.37
CA ASN A 262 -30.26 0.26 -5.26
C ASN A 262 -30.18 -1.09 -6.04
N LEU A 263 -28.97 -1.66 -6.14
CA LEU A 263 -28.72 -2.85 -6.92
C LEU A 263 -28.79 -4.08 -6.02
N VAL A 264 -29.98 -4.63 -5.82
CA VAL A 264 -30.12 -5.97 -5.22
C VAL A 264 -30.74 -6.91 -6.22
N THR A 265 -29.94 -7.75 -6.78
CA THR A 265 -30.44 -8.76 -7.73
C THR A 265 -29.98 -10.18 -7.43
N LYS A 266 -29.05 -10.41 -6.50
CA LYS A 266 -28.59 -11.76 -6.17
C LYS A 266 -28.70 -12.04 -4.67
N LYS A 267 -29.12 -13.24 -4.32
CA LYS A 267 -29.02 -13.75 -2.95
C LYS A 267 -27.55 -13.79 -2.54
N PRO A 268 -27.21 -13.40 -1.30
CA PRO A 268 -25.86 -13.54 -0.80
C PRO A 268 -25.37 -14.99 -0.94
N ILE A 269 -24.14 -15.17 -1.44
CA ILE A 269 -23.47 -16.46 -1.49
C ILE A 269 -22.89 -16.72 -0.09
N ASN A 270 -23.13 -17.89 0.45
CA ASN A 270 -22.54 -18.31 1.72
C ASN A 270 -21.13 -18.86 1.46
N ASN A 271 -20.13 -18.36 2.19
CA ASN A 271 -18.70 -18.72 2.04
C ASN A 271 -18.20 -18.61 0.58
N PRO A 272 -18.25 -17.41 -0.03
CA PRO A 272 -17.82 -17.24 -1.40
C PRO A 272 -16.31 -17.50 -1.53
N THR A 273 -15.94 -18.12 -2.64
CA THR A 273 -14.53 -18.20 -3.07
C THR A 273 -14.04 -16.82 -3.51
N LEU A 274 -12.71 -16.63 -3.56
CA LEU A 274 -12.12 -15.41 -4.12
C LEU A 274 -12.65 -15.13 -5.53
N LYS A 275 -12.74 -16.17 -6.37
CA LYS A 275 -13.27 -16.06 -7.73
C LYS A 275 -14.70 -15.50 -7.76
N GLU A 276 -15.60 -16.03 -6.95
CA GLU A 276 -16.99 -15.57 -6.90
C GLU A 276 -17.10 -14.10 -6.45
N VAL A 277 -16.24 -13.68 -5.51
CA VAL A 277 -16.17 -12.27 -5.08
C VAL A 277 -15.62 -11.39 -6.19
N VAL A 278 -14.56 -11.80 -6.89
CA VAL A 278 -14.01 -11.09 -8.05
C VAL A 278 -15.04 -10.97 -9.16
N ASP A 279 -15.66 -12.06 -9.56
CA ASP A 279 -16.70 -12.07 -10.62
C ASP A 279 -17.86 -11.14 -10.27
N PHE A 280 -18.28 -11.12 -9.00
CA PHE A 280 -19.32 -10.23 -8.51
C PHE A 280 -18.87 -8.77 -8.54
N PHE A 281 -17.65 -8.47 -8.09
CA PHE A 281 -17.06 -7.14 -8.10
C PHE A 281 -16.98 -6.60 -9.54
N MET A 282 -16.45 -7.37 -10.47
CA MET A 282 -16.31 -6.99 -11.88
C MET A 282 -17.68 -6.77 -12.55
N SER A 283 -18.66 -7.61 -12.25
CA SER A 283 -20.04 -7.44 -12.75
C SER A 283 -20.64 -6.12 -12.27
N SER A 284 -20.36 -5.71 -11.04
CA SER A 284 -20.85 -4.46 -10.48
C SER A 284 -20.26 -3.23 -11.17
N LEU A 285 -18.98 -3.28 -11.55
CA LEU A 285 -18.31 -2.19 -12.29
C LEU A 285 -18.89 -1.99 -13.69
N VAL A 286 -19.30 -3.05 -14.37
CA VAL A 286 -19.95 -2.95 -15.70
C VAL A 286 -21.30 -2.25 -15.62
N ILE A 287 -22.08 -2.49 -14.58
CA ILE A 287 -23.37 -1.82 -14.35
C ILE A 287 -23.14 -0.33 -14.07
N TYR A 288 -22.07 0.01 -13.37
CA TYR A 288 -21.70 1.39 -13.06
C TYR A 288 -21.36 2.21 -14.32
N ARG A 289 -20.62 1.64 -15.27
CA ARG A 289 -20.22 2.31 -16.52
C ARG A 289 -21.37 2.58 -17.52
N LYS A 290 -22.53 1.96 -17.33
CA LYS A 290 -23.70 2.09 -18.22
C LYS A 290 -24.73 3.13 -17.76
N LYS A 291 -24.56 3.73 -16.59
CA LYS A 291 -25.34 4.85 -16.06
C LYS A 291 -24.59 6.16 -16.15
#